data_0badc30f965348dc48fa5b9e8e076002
#
_entry.id   0badc30f965348dc48fa5b9e8e076002
#
_cell.length_a   1.000
_cell.length_b   1.000
_cell.length_c   1.000
_cell.angle_alpha   90.00
_cell.angle_beta   90.00
_cell.angle_gamma   90.00
#
_symmetry.space_group_name_H-M   'P 1'
#
loop_
_entity.id
_entity.type
_entity.pdbx_description
1 polymer ?
#
loop_
_entity_poly.entity_id
_entity_poly.type
_entity_poly.pdbx_seq_one_letter_code
_entity_poly.pdbx_strand_id
1 'polypeptide(L)'
;MKSATVLGIIQGEQVVSSRAKKVTTHILQEMKRSNEKIAMLTAYDYSLARLVDGAGVDVILVGDSASNVMAGNDTTVPITLEHMIYHAQCVVNAVDRALVVVDMPFGSYQGDSKLALKSAIRIMKESGGHAVKIEGGKEIVDSVKRILTAGIPVMGHLGLTPQSIYKFGTYSVRAKEEVEANKLMEDAMALQEAGCFSVVFEKIPADLAKKVSETLDIPTIGIGAGPHCDGQVLVLHDMLGITKDFSPRFLRRYSDVGGAVDKAVRDYIDDVRGGSFPAQEESY
;
A
#
# COMPACT_ATOMS: atom_id res chain seq x y z
N MET A 1 38.13 23.70 -57.10
CA MET A 1 37.06 22.72 -56.97
C MET A 1 36.74 22.52 -55.49
N LYS A 2 35.64 23.06 -55.06
CA LYS A 2 35.25 23.14 -53.60
C LYS A 2 34.33 21.98 -53.28
N SER A 3 34.74 21.16 -52.32
CA SER A 3 33.93 20.11 -51.72
C SER A 3 32.98 20.74 -50.71
N ALA A 4 31.68 20.58 -50.88
CA ALA A 4 30.66 21.00 -49.96
C ALA A 4 30.34 19.87 -48.96
N THR A 5 30.64 20.10 -47.71
CA THR A 5 30.26 19.25 -46.59
C THR A 5 28.81 19.58 -46.18
N VAL A 6 27.91 18.60 -46.36
CA VAL A 6 26.51 18.72 -45.87
C VAL A 6 26.49 18.38 -44.41
N LEU A 7 26.22 19.36 -43.54
CA LEU A 7 25.86 19.14 -42.15
C LEU A 7 24.39 18.70 -42.09
N GLY A 8 24.17 17.45 -41.74
CA GLY A 8 22.85 16.96 -41.35
C GLY A 8 22.52 17.45 -39.95
N ILE A 9 21.52 18.32 -39.85
CA ILE A 9 20.91 18.74 -38.57
C ILE A 9 19.99 17.59 -38.13
N ILE A 10 20.40 16.86 -37.13
CA ILE A 10 19.52 15.93 -36.40
C ILE A 10 18.62 16.80 -35.52
N GLN A 11 17.35 16.94 -35.92
CA GLN A 11 16.32 17.49 -35.04
C GLN A 11 16.13 16.53 -33.87
N GLY A 12 16.58 16.94 -32.68
CA GLY A 12 16.25 16.27 -31.43
C GLY A 12 14.77 16.46 -31.16
N GLU A 13 14.01 15.38 -31.28
CA GLU A 13 12.67 15.31 -30.69
C GLU A 13 12.84 15.51 -29.18
N GLN A 14 12.42 16.66 -28.68
CA GLN A 14 12.18 16.83 -27.26
C GLN A 14 11.03 15.91 -26.89
N VAL A 15 11.35 14.78 -26.26
CA VAL A 15 10.39 13.98 -25.53
C VAL A 15 9.91 14.86 -24.39
N VAL A 16 8.82 15.60 -24.64
CA VAL A 16 8.05 16.23 -23.59
C VAL A 16 7.44 15.06 -22.79
N SER A 17 8.10 14.70 -21.69
CA SER A 17 7.55 13.81 -20.69
C SER A 17 6.21 14.42 -20.25
N SER A 18 5.11 13.92 -20.78
CA SER A 18 3.79 14.18 -20.22
C SER A 18 3.82 13.57 -18.83
N ARG A 19 3.99 14.39 -17.78
CA ARG A 19 3.84 13.92 -16.41
C ARG A 19 2.52 13.20 -16.31
N ALA A 20 2.55 11.90 -16.02
CA ALA A 20 1.35 11.10 -15.83
C ALA A 20 0.45 11.81 -14.80
N LYS A 21 -0.86 11.87 -15.07
CA LYS A 21 -1.83 12.55 -14.19
C LYS A 21 -1.78 11.89 -12.82
N LYS A 22 -1.53 12.66 -11.75
CA LYS A 22 -1.47 12.15 -10.38
C LYS A 22 -2.80 11.56 -9.96
N VAL A 23 -2.77 10.40 -9.33
CA VAL A 23 -3.94 9.77 -8.72
C VAL A 23 -4.29 10.51 -7.43
N THR A 24 -5.56 10.84 -7.28
CA THR A 24 -6.12 11.52 -6.10
C THR A 24 -7.30 10.71 -5.56
N THR A 25 -7.76 11.02 -4.35
CA THR A 25 -8.96 10.41 -3.78
C THR A 25 -10.19 10.57 -4.68
N HIS A 26 -10.29 11.69 -5.38
CA HIS A 26 -11.37 11.94 -6.35
C HIS A 26 -11.29 11.00 -7.56
N ILE A 27 -10.09 10.76 -8.09
CA ILE A 27 -9.90 9.81 -9.21
C ILE A 27 -10.31 8.40 -8.80
N LEU A 28 -10.02 7.97 -7.57
CA LEU A 28 -10.48 6.65 -7.09
C LEU A 28 -12.01 6.55 -7.05
N GLN A 29 -12.71 7.63 -6.70
CA GLN A 29 -14.17 7.68 -6.74
C GLN A 29 -14.70 7.64 -8.19
N GLU A 30 -14.02 8.30 -9.12
CA GLU A 30 -14.36 8.23 -10.55
C GLU A 30 -14.16 6.82 -11.09
N MET A 31 -13.06 6.13 -10.73
CA MET A 31 -12.80 4.73 -11.10
C MET A 31 -13.93 3.81 -10.62
N LYS A 32 -14.40 3.95 -9.38
CA LYS A 32 -15.56 3.19 -8.91
C LYS A 32 -16.80 3.46 -9.77
N ARG A 33 -17.12 4.72 -10.04
CA ARG A 33 -18.30 5.09 -10.84
C ARG A 33 -18.24 4.56 -12.28
N SER A 34 -17.04 4.45 -12.85
CA SER A 34 -16.80 3.90 -14.18
C SER A 34 -16.56 2.39 -14.20
N ASN A 35 -16.66 1.71 -13.06
CA ASN A 35 -16.32 0.28 -12.88
C ASN A 35 -14.88 -0.07 -13.29
N GLU A 36 -13.97 0.89 -13.21
CA GLU A 36 -12.54 0.65 -13.39
C GLU A 36 -11.93 0.13 -12.09
N LYS A 37 -11.16 -0.95 -12.18
CA LYS A 37 -10.58 -1.58 -10.98
C LYS A 37 -9.33 -0.85 -10.51
N ILE A 38 -9.25 -0.61 -9.20
CA ILE A 38 -8.14 0.05 -8.53
C ILE A 38 -7.07 -0.97 -8.17
N ALA A 39 -5.87 -0.78 -8.70
CA ALA A 39 -4.71 -1.58 -8.34
C ALA A 39 -3.93 -0.90 -7.20
N MET A 40 -3.78 -1.60 -6.07
CA MET A 40 -3.07 -1.12 -4.90
C MET A 40 -2.01 -2.13 -4.47
N LEU A 41 -0.81 -1.67 -4.12
CA LEU A 41 0.28 -2.48 -3.59
C LEU A 41 0.93 -1.77 -2.41
N THR A 42 1.54 -2.56 -1.50
CA THR A 42 2.39 -1.94 -0.46
C THR A 42 3.77 -1.61 -1.02
N ALA A 43 4.43 -0.60 -0.43
CA ALA A 43 5.86 -0.37 -0.59
C ALA A 43 6.41 0.33 0.66
N TYR A 44 7.73 0.17 0.93
CA TYR A 44 8.33 0.62 2.17
C TYR A 44 9.67 1.33 1.99
N ASP A 45 10.24 1.29 0.79
CA ASP A 45 11.52 1.88 0.44
C ASP A 45 11.45 2.59 -0.93
N TYR A 46 12.47 3.41 -1.18
CA TYR A 46 12.56 4.20 -2.40
C TYR A 46 12.65 3.35 -3.68
N SER A 47 13.47 2.30 -3.67
CA SER A 47 13.78 1.54 -4.89
C SER A 47 12.58 0.74 -5.39
N LEU A 48 11.92 0.00 -4.49
CA LEU A 48 10.72 -0.76 -4.82
C LEU A 48 9.53 0.15 -5.12
N ALA A 49 9.34 1.25 -4.35
CA ALA A 49 8.27 2.21 -4.62
C ALA A 49 8.39 2.83 -6.02
N ARG A 50 9.61 3.18 -6.47
CA ARG A 50 9.85 3.70 -7.82
C ARG A 50 9.49 2.70 -8.92
N LEU A 51 9.79 1.42 -8.72
CA LEU A 51 9.41 0.36 -9.67
C LEU A 51 7.89 0.17 -9.71
N VAL A 52 7.24 0.18 -8.56
CA VAL A 52 5.79 0.01 -8.43
C VAL A 52 5.03 1.18 -9.05
N ASP A 53 5.44 2.43 -8.78
CA ASP A 53 4.85 3.62 -9.39
C ASP A 53 5.07 3.65 -10.90
N GLY A 54 6.29 3.32 -11.35
CA GLY A 54 6.64 3.23 -12.77
C GLY A 54 5.85 2.15 -13.52
N ALA A 55 5.40 1.10 -12.84
CA ALA A 55 4.51 0.07 -13.40
C ALA A 55 3.05 0.54 -13.52
N GLY A 56 2.69 1.69 -12.96
CA GLY A 56 1.38 2.31 -13.11
C GLY A 56 0.33 1.90 -12.08
N VAL A 57 0.73 1.45 -10.88
CA VAL A 57 -0.21 1.19 -9.78
C VAL A 57 -0.95 2.49 -9.38
N ASP A 58 -2.21 2.38 -8.96
CA ASP A 58 -3.01 3.56 -8.63
C ASP A 58 -2.76 4.07 -7.20
N VAL A 59 -2.56 3.13 -6.28
CA VAL A 59 -2.35 3.44 -4.87
C VAL A 59 -1.14 2.68 -4.34
N ILE A 60 -0.26 3.37 -3.63
CA ILE A 60 0.80 2.73 -2.84
C ILE A 60 0.46 2.89 -1.36
N LEU A 61 0.41 1.77 -0.65
CA LEU A 61 0.22 1.71 0.79
C LEU A 61 1.57 1.58 1.48
N VAL A 62 1.90 2.56 2.30
CA VAL A 62 2.93 2.36 3.32
C VAL A 62 2.26 1.68 4.51
N GLY A 63 2.22 0.34 4.45
CA GLY A 63 1.49 -0.49 5.39
C GLY A 63 2.27 -0.74 6.68
N ASP A 64 1.57 -0.90 7.81
CA ASP A 64 2.17 -1.36 9.07
C ASP A 64 2.70 -2.80 8.98
N SER A 65 2.33 -3.54 7.92
CA SER A 65 2.96 -4.79 7.49
C SER A 65 4.49 -4.67 7.27
N ALA A 66 5.04 -3.43 7.20
CA ALA A 66 6.48 -3.18 7.31
C ALA A 66 7.09 -3.80 8.59
N SER A 67 6.31 -3.87 9.67
CA SER A 67 6.69 -4.59 10.90
C SER A 67 7.10 -6.04 10.61
N ASN A 68 6.35 -6.72 9.75
CA ASN A 68 6.62 -8.11 9.39
C ASN A 68 7.73 -8.23 8.34
N VAL A 69 7.56 -7.58 7.17
CA VAL A 69 8.39 -7.84 6.00
C VAL A 69 9.71 -7.04 5.98
N MET A 70 9.81 -5.94 6.74
CA MET A 70 11.03 -5.14 6.84
C MET A 70 11.76 -5.35 8.17
N ALA A 71 11.03 -5.47 9.29
CA ALA A 71 11.63 -5.60 10.62
C ALA A 71 11.63 -7.04 11.15
N GLY A 72 10.93 -7.99 10.50
CA GLY A 72 10.89 -9.40 10.89
C GLY A 72 10.09 -9.69 12.16
N ASN A 73 9.19 -8.81 12.56
CA ASN A 73 8.31 -9.04 13.71
C ASN A 73 7.15 -9.98 13.34
N ASP A 74 6.63 -10.73 14.32
CA ASP A 74 5.49 -11.66 14.12
C ASP A 74 4.16 -10.96 13.85
N THR A 75 4.02 -9.69 14.28
CA THR A 75 2.78 -8.91 14.16
C THR A 75 3.07 -7.46 13.70
N THR A 76 2.03 -6.74 13.30
CA THR A 76 2.14 -5.32 12.93
C THR A 76 2.23 -4.40 14.17
N VAL A 77 1.93 -4.90 15.37
CA VAL A 77 1.81 -4.11 16.61
C VAL A 77 3.10 -3.38 17.03
N PRO A 78 4.32 -3.94 16.86
CA PRO A 78 5.55 -3.30 17.34
C PRO A 78 6.01 -2.08 16.54
N ILE A 79 5.51 -1.88 15.31
CA ILE A 79 5.99 -0.76 14.48
C ILE A 79 5.58 0.58 15.07
N THR A 80 6.49 1.54 15.11
CA THR A 80 6.27 2.86 15.70
C THR A 80 5.82 3.88 14.67
N LEU A 81 5.30 5.02 15.14
CA LEU A 81 4.97 6.15 14.28
C LEU A 81 6.21 6.70 13.54
N GLU A 82 7.35 6.71 14.19
CA GLU A 82 8.63 7.14 13.63
C GLU A 82 9.07 6.23 12.47
N HIS A 83 8.92 4.91 12.63
CA HIS A 83 9.20 3.94 11.56
C HIS A 83 8.27 4.16 10.37
N MET A 84 6.97 4.36 10.62
CA MET A 84 6.00 4.61 9.55
C MET A 84 6.30 5.91 8.80
N ILE A 85 6.67 6.97 9.51
CA ILE A 85 7.09 8.25 8.89
C ILE A 85 8.35 8.04 8.03
N TYR A 86 9.35 7.30 8.51
CA TYR A 86 10.56 7.01 7.76
C TYR A 86 10.25 6.23 6.45
N HIS A 87 9.50 5.15 6.53
CA HIS A 87 9.09 4.39 5.34
C HIS A 87 8.28 5.26 4.37
N ALA A 88 7.36 6.07 4.89
CA ALA A 88 6.56 6.98 4.07
C ALA A 88 7.42 8.04 3.36
N GLN A 89 8.44 8.62 4.01
CA GLN A 89 9.42 9.50 3.36
C GLN A 89 10.13 8.81 2.19
N CYS A 90 10.59 7.58 2.39
CA CYS A 90 11.25 6.81 1.33
C CYS A 90 10.33 6.61 0.12
N VAL A 91 9.07 6.25 0.36
CA VAL A 91 8.07 5.99 -0.68
C VAL A 91 7.67 7.29 -1.40
N VAL A 92 7.35 8.36 -0.66
CA VAL A 92 6.93 9.64 -1.24
C VAL A 92 8.01 10.24 -2.15
N ASN A 93 9.27 10.10 -1.77
CA ASN A 93 10.40 10.58 -2.59
C ASN A 93 10.55 9.81 -3.92
N ALA A 94 9.95 8.64 -4.04
CA ALA A 94 10.05 7.76 -5.21
C ALA A 94 8.86 7.90 -6.17
N VAL A 95 7.72 8.45 -5.72
CA VAL A 95 6.43 8.37 -6.39
C VAL A 95 6.10 9.66 -7.13
N ASP A 96 5.80 9.53 -8.42
CA ASP A 96 5.37 10.64 -9.27
C ASP A 96 3.84 10.66 -9.51
N ARG A 97 3.21 9.47 -9.58
CA ARG A 97 1.82 9.29 -10.01
C ARG A 97 0.88 8.78 -8.92
N ALA A 98 1.23 7.69 -8.25
CA ALA A 98 0.31 6.96 -7.36
C ALA A 98 -0.11 7.79 -6.14
N LEU A 99 -1.33 7.53 -5.64
CA LEU A 99 -1.76 8.04 -4.34
C LEU A 99 -1.03 7.27 -3.23
N VAL A 100 -0.27 7.98 -2.39
CA VAL A 100 0.42 7.37 -1.23
C VAL A 100 -0.45 7.47 0.00
N VAL A 101 -0.87 6.31 0.52
CA VAL A 101 -1.62 6.16 1.76
C VAL A 101 -0.71 5.59 2.83
N VAL A 102 -0.72 6.13 4.04
CA VAL A 102 0.16 5.70 5.14
C VAL A 102 -0.67 5.16 6.29
N ASP A 103 -0.33 3.95 6.77
CA ASP A 103 -0.99 3.39 7.95
C ASP A 103 -0.62 4.16 9.21
N MET A 104 -1.64 4.46 10.00
CA MET A 104 -1.43 4.88 11.38
C MET A 104 -1.17 3.63 12.23
N PRO A 105 0.00 3.50 12.87
CA PRO A 105 0.35 2.28 13.61
C PRO A 105 -0.46 2.13 14.90
N PHE A 106 -0.50 0.91 15.43
CA PHE A 106 -1.15 0.61 16.70
C PHE A 106 -0.69 1.57 17.81
N GLY A 107 -1.65 2.05 18.61
CA GLY A 107 -1.40 2.98 19.72
C GLY A 107 -1.37 4.46 19.31
N SER A 108 -1.44 4.78 18.01
CA SER A 108 -1.36 6.16 17.53
C SER A 108 -2.73 6.87 17.37
N TYR A 109 -3.85 6.12 17.42
CA TYR A 109 -5.18 6.69 17.18
C TYR A 109 -6.32 6.06 18.00
N GLN A 110 -6.07 4.91 18.63
CA GLN A 110 -7.08 4.20 19.40
C GLN A 110 -7.36 4.95 20.72
N GLY A 111 -8.63 5.15 21.03
CA GLY A 111 -9.09 5.67 22.32
C GLY A 111 -8.94 7.18 22.57
N ASP A 112 -8.14 7.91 21.76
CA ASP A 112 -8.00 9.38 21.89
C ASP A 112 -7.94 10.05 20.50
N SER A 113 -9.01 10.75 20.14
CA SER A 113 -9.11 11.46 18.87
C SER A 113 -8.14 12.66 18.73
N LYS A 114 -7.66 13.24 19.85
CA LYS A 114 -6.64 14.29 19.82
C LYS A 114 -5.26 13.71 19.49
N LEU A 115 -4.94 12.54 20.07
CA LEU A 115 -3.74 11.80 19.73
C LEU A 115 -3.77 11.36 18.25
N ALA A 116 -4.91 10.86 17.80
CA ALA A 116 -5.12 10.48 16.40
C ALA A 116 -4.80 11.63 15.43
N LEU A 117 -5.36 12.81 15.70
CA LEU A 117 -5.07 14.01 14.89
C LEU A 117 -3.58 14.38 14.93
N LYS A 118 -2.96 14.38 16.12
CA LYS A 118 -1.54 14.71 16.27
C LYS A 118 -0.65 13.75 15.46
N SER A 119 -0.94 12.46 15.53
CA SER A 119 -0.22 11.41 14.78
C SER A 119 -0.40 11.56 13.27
N ALA A 120 -1.64 11.79 12.81
CA ALA A 120 -1.93 12.02 11.40
C ALA A 120 -1.21 13.29 10.86
N ILE A 121 -1.21 14.38 11.60
CA ILE A 121 -0.49 15.61 11.23
C ILE A 121 1.02 15.34 11.09
N ARG A 122 1.61 14.57 12.01
CA ARG A 122 3.01 14.17 11.92
C ARG A 122 3.30 13.40 10.65
N ILE A 123 2.50 12.36 10.36
CA ILE A 123 2.63 11.58 9.11
C ILE A 123 2.61 12.52 7.89
N MET A 124 1.57 13.34 7.76
CA MET A 124 1.42 14.23 6.60
C MET A 124 2.57 15.23 6.45
N LYS A 125 2.96 15.89 7.54
CA LYS A 125 3.99 16.94 7.50
C LYS A 125 5.40 16.41 7.37
N GLU A 126 5.70 15.32 8.06
CA GLU A 126 7.06 14.81 8.14
C GLU A 126 7.39 13.88 6.96
N SER A 127 6.38 13.18 6.38
CA SER A 127 6.62 12.29 5.25
C SER A 127 6.17 12.83 3.89
N GLY A 128 5.21 13.76 3.87
CA GLY A 128 4.58 14.19 2.62
C GLY A 128 3.55 13.20 2.07
N GLY A 129 3.09 12.21 2.87
CA GLY A 129 2.02 11.28 2.51
C GLY A 129 0.74 12.01 2.09
N HIS A 130 -0.10 11.36 1.29
CA HIS A 130 -1.30 11.99 0.72
C HIS A 130 -2.58 11.70 1.52
N ALA A 131 -2.63 10.61 2.25
CA ALA A 131 -3.75 10.17 3.08
C ALA A 131 -3.25 9.24 4.19
N VAL A 132 -4.09 8.99 5.20
CA VAL A 132 -3.82 8.00 6.24
C VAL A 132 -4.83 6.85 6.18
N LYS A 133 -4.43 5.62 6.63
CA LYS A 133 -5.33 4.50 6.84
C LYS A 133 -5.40 4.15 8.32
N ILE A 134 -6.59 3.78 8.81
CA ILE A 134 -6.83 3.38 10.21
C ILE A 134 -7.78 2.18 10.27
N GLU A 135 -7.57 1.33 11.27
CA GLU A 135 -8.32 0.10 11.49
C GLU A 135 -9.40 0.30 12.56
N GLY A 136 -10.61 -0.22 12.29
CA GLY A 136 -11.75 -0.18 13.20
C GLY A 136 -12.99 0.40 12.53
N GLY A 137 -14.12 0.24 13.20
CA GLY A 137 -15.45 0.68 12.77
C GLY A 137 -15.96 1.88 13.57
N LYS A 138 -17.18 1.77 14.11
CA LYS A 138 -17.83 2.82 14.87
C LYS A 138 -16.97 3.37 16.03
N GLU A 139 -16.16 2.52 16.64
CA GLU A 139 -15.29 2.86 17.76
C GLU A 139 -14.20 3.89 17.44
N ILE A 140 -13.86 4.09 16.17
CA ILE A 140 -12.83 5.07 15.73
C ILE A 140 -13.42 6.28 14.99
N VAL A 141 -14.73 6.37 14.83
CA VAL A 141 -15.41 7.44 14.07
C VAL A 141 -15.02 8.84 14.56
N ASP A 142 -14.88 9.04 15.87
CA ASP A 142 -14.45 10.33 16.42
C ASP A 142 -13.04 10.70 15.99
N SER A 143 -12.13 9.72 15.93
CA SER A 143 -10.78 9.92 15.41
C SER A 143 -10.80 10.25 13.90
N VAL A 144 -11.60 9.51 13.12
CA VAL A 144 -11.82 9.78 11.68
C VAL A 144 -12.30 11.20 11.45
N LYS A 145 -13.39 11.60 12.09
CA LYS A 145 -13.98 12.95 11.92
C LYS A 145 -13.00 14.06 12.30
N ARG A 146 -12.23 13.86 13.35
CA ARG A 146 -11.24 14.85 13.80
C ARG A 146 -10.10 15.01 12.81
N ILE A 147 -9.60 13.90 12.25
CA ILE A 147 -8.55 13.90 11.22
C ILE A 147 -9.07 14.58 9.93
N LEU A 148 -10.28 14.23 9.48
CA LEU A 148 -10.91 14.81 8.29
C LEU A 148 -11.15 16.31 8.45
N THR A 149 -11.54 16.78 9.65
CA THR A 149 -11.74 18.22 9.93
C THR A 149 -10.45 19.02 9.74
N ALA A 150 -9.28 18.39 9.90
CA ALA A 150 -7.98 19.03 9.62
C ALA A 150 -7.60 18.99 8.13
N GLY A 151 -8.45 18.46 7.24
CA GLY A 151 -8.21 18.36 5.81
C GLY A 151 -7.37 17.14 5.39
N ILE A 152 -7.18 16.15 6.26
CA ILE A 152 -6.41 14.94 5.97
C ILE A 152 -7.37 13.84 5.50
N PRO A 153 -7.22 13.28 4.27
CA PRO A 153 -8.05 12.19 3.80
C PRO A 153 -7.81 10.90 4.60
N VAL A 154 -8.89 10.16 4.88
CA VAL A 154 -8.84 8.92 5.67
C VAL A 154 -9.38 7.75 4.86
N MET A 155 -8.65 6.65 4.84
CA MET A 155 -9.06 5.32 4.37
C MET A 155 -9.36 4.46 5.61
N GLY A 156 -10.54 3.81 5.64
CA GLY A 156 -10.90 2.86 6.69
C GLY A 156 -10.34 1.46 6.42
N HIS A 157 -10.33 0.59 7.45
CA HIS A 157 -9.96 -0.82 7.30
C HIS A 157 -10.80 -1.68 8.24
N LEU A 158 -11.53 -2.64 7.67
CA LEU A 158 -12.47 -3.54 8.35
C LEU A 158 -12.22 -5.01 8.00
N GLY A 159 -12.83 -5.90 8.78
CA GLY A 159 -12.66 -7.35 8.67
C GLY A 159 -11.58 -7.84 9.61
N LEU A 160 -10.58 -8.56 9.10
CA LEU A 160 -9.38 -8.84 9.87
C LEU A 160 -8.57 -7.54 9.93
N THR A 161 -8.40 -7.01 11.12
CA THR A 161 -7.56 -5.86 11.39
C THR A 161 -6.32 -6.34 12.13
N PRO A 162 -5.13 -6.40 11.48
CA PRO A 162 -3.91 -6.98 12.08
C PRO A 162 -3.50 -6.35 13.40
N GLN A 163 -3.77 -5.05 13.61
CA GLN A 163 -3.51 -4.37 14.87
C GLN A 163 -4.35 -4.92 16.04
N SER A 164 -5.45 -5.60 15.75
CA SER A 164 -6.30 -6.26 16.74
C SER A 164 -5.99 -7.75 16.93
N ILE A 165 -4.84 -8.24 16.46
CA ILE A 165 -4.53 -9.68 16.43
C ILE A 165 -4.58 -10.34 17.81
N TYR A 166 -4.15 -9.66 18.86
CA TYR A 166 -4.23 -10.18 20.22
C TYR A 166 -5.65 -10.31 20.75
N LYS A 167 -6.58 -9.44 20.28
CA LYS A 167 -8.00 -9.55 20.56
C LYS A 167 -8.64 -10.72 19.82
N PHE A 168 -8.24 -10.96 18.57
CA PHE A 168 -8.79 -12.03 17.74
C PHE A 168 -8.17 -13.39 18.06
N GLY A 169 -6.91 -13.43 18.48
CA GLY A 169 -6.17 -14.67 18.78
C GLY A 169 -5.80 -15.49 17.54
N THR A 170 -6.23 -15.10 16.35
CA THR A 170 -6.01 -15.83 15.10
C THR A 170 -6.17 -14.93 13.87
N TYR A 171 -5.49 -15.28 12.78
CA TYR A 171 -5.64 -14.70 11.46
C TYR A 171 -6.76 -15.34 10.62
N SER A 172 -7.82 -15.87 11.25
CA SER A 172 -8.94 -16.49 10.55
C SER A 172 -9.81 -15.46 9.81
N VAL A 173 -10.61 -15.96 8.85
CA VAL A 173 -11.61 -15.13 8.13
C VAL A 173 -12.64 -14.60 9.13
N ARG A 174 -12.91 -13.29 9.06
CA ARG A 174 -13.83 -12.55 9.93
C ARG A 174 -15.23 -12.46 9.30
N ALA A 175 -16.19 -12.02 10.09
CA ALA A 175 -17.57 -11.75 9.64
C ALA A 175 -18.24 -12.93 8.92
N LYS A 176 -18.00 -14.16 9.39
CA LYS A 176 -18.69 -15.38 8.92
C LYS A 176 -20.07 -15.51 9.53
N GLU A 177 -20.18 -15.14 10.79
CA GLU A 177 -21.43 -15.21 11.55
C GLU A 177 -22.26 -13.95 11.29
N GLU A 178 -23.58 -14.10 11.28
CA GLU A 178 -24.52 -13.03 10.93
C GLU A 178 -24.33 -11.77 11.78
N VAL A 179 -24.09 -11.91 13.07
CA VAL A 179 -23.88 -10.78 14.01
C VAL A 179 -22.66 -9.98 13.62
N GLU A 180 -21.55 -10.67 13.29
CA GLU A 180 -20.30 -9.99 12.89
C GLU A 180 -20.43 -9.40 11.47
N ALA A 181 -21.16 -10.07 10.57
CA ALA A 181 -21.43 -9.56 9.23
C ALA A 181 -22.29 -8.27 9.26
N ASN A 182 -23.34 -8.26 10.08
CA ASN A 182 -24.17 -7.08 10.27
C ASN A 182 -23.36 -5.91 10.89
N LYS A 183 -22.52 -6.21 11.90
CA LYS A 183 -21.62 -5.20 12.48
C LYS A 183 -20.66 -4.64 11.42
N LEU A 184 -20.07 -5.47 10.57
CA LEU A 184 -19.16 -5.01 9.51
C LEU A 184 -19.87 -4.07 8.52
N MET A 185 -21.11 -4.39 8.13
CA MET A 185 -21.94 -3.53 7.29
C MET A 185 -22.20 -2.17 7.94
N GLU A 186 -22.61 -2.18 9.21
CA GLU A 186 -22.87 -0.94 9.98
C GLU A 186 -21.60 -0.12 10.15
N ASP A 187 -20.46 -0.74 10.41
CA ASP A 187 -19.16 -0.07 10.54
C ASP A 187 -18.73 0.56 9.22
N ALA A 188 -18.92 -0.15 8.10
CA ALA A 188 -18.59 0.36 6.76
C ALA A 188 -19.42 1.61 6.40
N MET A 189 -20.72 1.58 6.70
CA MET A 189 -21.59 2.73 6.51
C MET A 189 -21.19 3.91 7.41
N ALA A 190 -20.87 3.64 8.68
CA ALA A 190 -20.43 4.68 9.61
C ALA A 190 -19.12 5.36 9.19
N LEU A 191 -18.18 4.59 8.60
CA LEU A 191 -16.95 5.14 8.05
C LEU A 191 -17.22 6.01 6.82
N GLN A 192 -18.10 5.57 5.91
CA GLN A 192 -18.53 6.40 4.78
C GLN A 192 -19.21 7.69 5.24
N GLU A 193 -20.15 7.61 6.16
CA GLU A 193 -20.86 8.78 6.73
C GLU A 193 -19.91 9.72 7.47
N ALA A 194 -18.85 9.19 8.09
CA ALA A 194 -17.81 9.99 8.73
C ALA A 194 -16.96 10.77 7.69
N GLY A 195 -16.95 10.33 6.41
CA GLY A 195 -16.25 10.98 5.31
C GLY A 195 -14.98 10.25 4.84
N CYS A 196 -14.76 8.99 5.20
CA CYS A 196 -13.70 8.19 4.59
C CYS A 196 -13.83 8.16 3.07
N PHE A 197 -12.71 8.29 2.36
CA PHE A 197 -12.74 8.26 0.88
C PHE A 197 -12.73 6.84 0.31
N SER A 198 -12.36 5.83 1.11
CA SER A 198 -12.29 4.42 0.74
C SER A 198 -12.23 3.54 1.99
N VAL A 199 -12.56 2.24 1.85
CA VAL A 199 -12.44 1.23 2.91
C VAL A 199 -11.75 -0.02 2.39
N VAL A 200 -10.77 -0.54 3.14
CA VAL A 200 -10.16 -1.85 2.92
C VAL A 200 -10.98 -2.93 3.62
N PHE A 201 -11.22 -4.05 2.94
CA PHE A 201 -11.80 -5.26 3.53
C PHE A 201 -10.77 -6.39 3.52
N GLU A 202 -10.38 -6.87 4.69
CA GLU A 202 -9.44 -7.96 4.81
C GLU A 202 -10.07 -9.23 5.35
N LYS A 203 -9.85 -10.35 4.63
CA LYS A 203 -10.22 -11.72 5.03
C LYS A 203 -11.65 -11.83 5.53
N ILE A 204 -12.60 -11.42 4.70
CA ILE A 204 -14.05 -11.57 4.89
C ILE A 204 -14.67 -12.44 3.78
N PRO A 205 -15.87 -13.02 3.96
CA PRO A 205 -16.56 -13.76 2.91
C PRO A 205 -16.80 -12.90 1.65
N ALA A 206 -16.55 -13.47 0.46
CA ALA A 206 -16.67 -12.77 -0.81
C ALA A 206 -18.09 -12.21 -1.08
N ASP A 207 -19.13 -12.94 -0.69
CA ASP A 207 -20.52 -12.49 -0.86
C ASP A 207 -20.85 -11.30 0.05
N LEU A 208 -20.31 -11.29 1.27
CA LEU A 208 -20.44 -10.14 2.17
C LEU A 208 -19.69 -8.92 1.58
N ALA A 209 -18.44 -9.12 1.13
CA ALA A 209 -17.68 -8.05 0.49
C ALA A 209 -18.42 -7.47 -0.72
N LYS A 210 -19.05 -8.33 -1.55
CA LYS A 210 -19.91 -7.90 -2.66
C LYS A 210 -21.04 -7.00 -2.19
N LYS A 211 -21.84 -7.51 -1.23
CA LYS A 211 -22.99 -6.78 -0.70
C LYS A 211 -22.60 -5.41 -0.13
N VAL A 212 -21.51 -5.34 0.66
CA VAL A 212 -21.06 -4.07 1.23
C VAL A 212 -20.53 -3.14 0.14
N SER A 213 -19.75 -3.64 -0.83
CA SER A 213 -19.23 -2.83 -1.94
C SER A 213 -20.32 -2.22 -2.82
N GLU A 214 -21.42 -2.95 -3.04
CA GLU A 214 -22.60 -2.48 -3.76
C GLU A 214 -23.42 -1.44 -2.97
N THR A 215 -23.32 -1.47 -1.63
CA THR A 215 -24.05 -0.54 -0.75
C THR A 215 -23.33 0.79 -0.56
N LEU A 216 -22.00 0.77 -0.60
CA LEU A 216 -21.19 1.97 -0.38
C LEU A 216 -21.00 2.78 -1.66
N ASP A 217 -21.00 4.12 -1.55
CA ASP A 217 -20.63 5.04 -2.63
C ASP A 217 -19.12 5.21 -2.78
N ILE A 218 -18.37 4.99 -1.69
CA ILE A 218 -16.91 5.09 -1.68
C ILE A 218 -16.23 3.81 -2.18
N PRO A 219 -15.04 3.88 -2.80
CA PRO A 219 -14.29 2.72 -3.25
C PRO A 219 -13.99 1.72 -2.13
N THR A 220 -14.11 0.44 -2.44
CA THR A 220 -13.72 -0.67 -1.56
C THR A 220 -12.51 -1.40 -2.12
N ILE A 221 -11.53 -1.71 -1.27
CA ILE A 221 -10.30 -2.40 -1.64
C ILE A 221 -10.25 -3.74 -0.90
N GLY A 222 -10.12 -4.84 -1.63
CA GLY A 222 -10.11 -6.18 -1.05
C GLY A 222 -8.70 -6.73 -0.85
N ILE A 223 -8.49 -7.48 0.24
CA ILE A 223 -7.41 -8.43 0.42
C ILE A 223 -7.95 -9.68 1.09
N GLY A 224 -8.03 -10.80 0.35
CA GLY A 224 -8.72 -11.98 0.84
C GLY A 224 -10.23 -11.79 1.05
N ALA A 225 -10.86 -10.88 0.31
CA ALA A 225 -12.28 -10.54 0.35
C ALA A 225 -13.02 -10.89 -0.95
N GLY A 226 -12.41 -11.67 -1.83
CA GLY A 226 -12.97 -12.05 -3.13
C GLY A 226 -12.85 -10.96 -4.19
N PRO A 227 -13.44 -11.17 -5.41
CA PRO A 227 -13.19 -10.33 -6.60
C PRO A 227 -14.11 -9.11 -6.71
N HIS A 228 -15.09 -8.96 -5.82
CA HIS A 228 -16.20 -8.01 -6.02
C HIS A 228 -15.93 -6.60 -5.48
N CYS A 229 -14.83 -6.38 -4.74
CA CYS A 229 -14.41 -5.03 -4.36
C CYS A 229 -14.01 -4.20 -5.59
N ASP A 230 -14.02 -2.89 -5.46
CA ASP A 230 -13.65 -1.95 -6.53
C ASP A 230 -12.15 -1.99 -6.84
N GLY A 231 -11.33 -2.43 -5.90
CA GLY A 231 -9.90 -2.66 -6.07
C GLY A 231 -9.37 -3.82 -5.24
N GLN A 232 -8.07 -4.09 -5.38
CA GLN A 232 -7.36 -5.14 -4.63
C GLN A 232 -6.03 -4.61 -4.13
N VAL A 233 -5.60 -5.05 -2.95
CA VAL A 233 -4.27 -4.79 -2.40
C VAL A 233 -3.56 -6.09 -2.06
N LEU A 234 -2.25 -6.13 -2.30
CA LEU A 234 -1.35 -7.18 -1.80
C LEU A 234 -0.12 -6.55 -1.15
N VAL A 235 0.49 -7.29 -0.22
CA VAL A 235 1.84 -6.98 0.26
C VAL A 235 2.83 -7.31 -0.84
N LEU A 236 3.63 -6.32 -1.26
CA LEU A 236 4.54 -6.45 -2.40
C LEU A 236 5.54 -7.60 -2.22
N HIS A 237 6.14 -7.73 -1.04
CA HIS A 237 7.10 -8.79 -0.72
C HIS A 237 6.51 -10.19 -0.89
N ASP A 238 5.24 -10.37 -0.50
CA ASP A 238 4.54 -11.64 -0.63
C ASP A 238 4.22 -11.95 -2.10
N MET A 239 3.71 -10.94 -2.83
CA MET A 239 3.39 -11.04 -4.26
C MET A 239 4.62 -11.37 -5.12
N LEU A 240 5.78 -10.81 -4.79
CA LEU A 240 7.04 -11.04 -5.47
C LEU A 240 7.76 -12.33 -5.04
N GLY A 241 7.24 -13.07 -4.03
CA GLY A 241 7.87 -14.29 -3.53
C GLY A 241 9.17 -14.03 -2.75
N ILE A 242 9.34 -12.84 -2.18
CA ILE A 242 10.44 -12.53 -1.25
C ILE A 242 10.18 -13.20 0.08
N THR A 243 8.94 -13.10 0.61
CA THR A 243 8.49 -13.80 1.81
C THR A 243 8.17 -15.26 1.46
N LYS A 244 9.05 -16.21 1.82
CA LYS A 244 8.93 -17.62 1.41
C LYS A 244 7.92 -18.40 2.25
N ASP A 245 7.85 -18.15 3.55
CA ASP A 245 7.10 -18.96 4.52
C ASP A 245 5.64 -18.52 4.71
N PHE A 246 5.17 -17.53 3.94
CA PHE A 246 3.80 -17.02 3.98
C PHE A 246 3.05 -17.31 2.68
N SER A 247 2.05 -18.22 2.72
CA SER A 247 1.30 -18.62 1.53
C SER A 247 -0.20 -18.80 1.85
N PRO A 248 -0.91 -17.72 2.22
CA PRO A 248 -2.35 -17.79 2.46
C PRO A 248 -3.12 -18.01 1.14
N ARG A 249 -4.33 -18.57 1.23
CA ARG A 249 -5.17 -18.92 0.06
C ARG A 249 -5.40 -17.74 -0.90
N PHE A 250 -5.45 -16.51 -0.40
CA PHE A 250 -5.72 -15.31 -1.21
C PHE A 250 -4.50 -14.76 -1.93
N LEU A 251 -3.29 -15.20 -1.56
CA LEU A 251 -2.05 -14.72 -2.15
C LEU A 251 -1.81 -15.43 -3.49
N ARG A 252 -1.66 -14.63 -4.55
CA ARG A 252 -1.06 -15.07 -5.80
C ARG A 252 0.35 -14.53 -5.89
N ARG A 253 1.33 -15.40 -6.05
CA ARG A 253 2.70 -15.00 -6.39
C ARG A 253 2.82 -14.75 -7.89
N TYR A 254 3.38 -13.61 -8.27
CA TYR A 254 3.59 -13.21 -9.64
C TYR A 254 5.04 -13.41 -10.08
N SER A 255 5.96 -13.63 -9.12
CA SER A 255 7.38 -13.87 -9.37
C SER A 255 8.00 -14.67 -8.22
N ASP A 256 9.24 -15.13 -8.40
CA ASP A 256 10.13 -15.70 -7.38
C ASP A 256 11.41 -14.84 -7.27
N VAL A 257 11.23 -13.60 -6.84
CA VAL A 257 12.37 -12.68 -6.63
C VAL A 257 13.28 -13.19 -5.52
N GLY A 258 12.73 -13.81 -4.47
CA GLY A 258 13.54 -14.41 -3.40
C GLY A 258 14.50 -15.50 -3.91
N GLY A 259 14.05 -16.34 -4.86
CA GLY A 259 14.92 -17.33 -5.51
C GLY A 259 15.99 -16.69 -6.39
N ALA A 260 15.61 -15.65 -7.14
CA ALA A 260 16.56 -14.90 -7.98
C ALA A 260 17.66 -14.22 -7.14
N VAL A 261 17.30 -13.62 -6.01
CA VAL A 261 18.26 -13.01 -5.07
C VAL A 261 19.20 -14.07 -4.48
N ASP A 262 18.66 -15.21 -4.00
CA ASP A 262 19.48 -16.31 -3.47
C ASP A 262 20.51 -16.79 -4.49
N LYS A 263 20.07 -17.02 -5.74
CA LYS A 263 20.97 -17.41 -6.82
C LYS A 263 22.06 -16.36 -7.10
N ALA A 264 21.69 -15.10 -7.23
CA ALA A 264 22.66 -14.03 -7.53
C ALA A 264 23.70 -13.87 -6.40
N VAL A 265 23.27 -14.00 -5.15
CA VAL A 265 24.20 -13.95 -3.99
C VAL A 265 25.17 -15.14 -4.00
N ARG A 266 24.71 -16.35 -4.35
CA ARG A 266 25.60 -17.53 -4.48
C ARG A 266 26.61 -17.36 -5.60
N ASP A 267 26.14 -16.94 -6.79
CA ASP A 267 27.02 -16.68 -7.93
C ASP A 267 28.11 -15.67 -7.55
N TYR A 268 27.77 -14.56 -6.89
CA TYR A 268 28.72 -13.57 -6.41
C TYR A 268 29.73 -14.15 -5.40
N ILE A 269 29.27 -14.99 -4.45
CA ILE A 269 30.13 -15.64 -3.47
C ILE A 269 31.16 -16.55 -4.18
N ASP A 270 30.70 -17.31 -5.17
CA ASP A 270 31.53 -18.24 -5.93
C ASP A 270 32.57 -17.48 -6.77
N ASP A 271 32.19 -16.39 -7.42
CA ASP A 271 33.07 -15.53 -8.20
C ASP A 271 34.16 -14.90 -7.33
N VAL A 272 33.79 -14.34 -6.16
CA VAL A 272 34.76 -13.76 -5.22
C VAL A 272 35.74 -14.84 -4.71
N ARG A 273 35.23 -16.01 -4.34
CA ARG A 273 36.08 -17.12 -3.82
C ARG A 273 36.94 -17.76 -4.90
N GLY A 274 36.42 -17.82 -6.13
CA GLY A 274 37.13 -18.33 -7.32
C GLY A 274 38.14 -17.34 -7.90
N GLY A 275 38.12 -16.07 -7.49
CA GLY A 275 38.99 -15.01 -8.00
C GLY A 275 38.63 -14.51 -9.39
N SER A 276 37.38 -14.77 -9.84
CA SER A 276 36.86 -14.25 -11.11
C SER A 276 36.25 -12.85 -10.96
N PHE A 277 35.90 -12.42 -9.75
CA PHE A 277 35.47 -11.06 -9.44
C PHE A 277 36.38 -10.42 -8.35
N PRO A 278 36.86 -9.15 -8.51
CA PRO A 278 36.73 -8.36 -9.73
C PRO A 278 37.66 -8.84 -10.84
N ALA A 279 37.21 -8.78 -12.09
CA ALA A 279 38.04 -8.99 -13.26
C ALA A 279 38.93 -7.75 -13.56
N GLN A 280 39.84 -7.86 -14.53
CA GLN A 280 40.77 -6.76 -14.87
C GLN A 280 40.00 -5.51 -15.36
N GLU A 281 38.93 -5.67 -16.13
CA GLU A 281 38.07 -4.61 -16.62
C GLU A 281 37.21 -3.93 -15.53
N GLU A 282 37.08 -4.55 -14.37
CA GLU A 282 36.36 -4.02 -13.21
C GLU A 282 37.31 -3.39 -12.17
N SER A 283 38.62 -3.32 -12.51
CA SER A 283 39.68 -2.77 -11.63
C SER A 283 40.15 -1.41 -12.11
N TYR A 284 40.59 -0.54 -11.17
CA TYR A 284 41.10 0.82 -11.45
C TYR A 284 42.61 0.89 -11.40
#